data_ce0e406d01db1d1de5421c6a2dc6427e
#
_entry.id   ce0e406d01db1d1de5421c6a2dc6427e
#
_cell.length_a   1.000
_cell.length_b   1.000
_cell.length_c   1.000
_cell.angle_alpha   90.00
_cell.angle_beta   90.00
_cell.angle_gamma   90.00
#
_symmetry.space_group_name_H-M   'P 1'
#
loop_
_entity.id
_entity.type
_entity.pdbx_description
1 polymer ?
#
loop_
_entity_poly.entity_id
_entity_poly.type
_entity_poly.pdbx_seq_one_letter_code
_entity_poly.pdbx_strand_id
1 'polypeptide(L)'
;IYHPPRLTAWDGAWHLVAYSIPETRRGLRDSLRAKLAWLGCGALNNGLWITPHDVRVEVAEFARRLKVTRNVEVFRAEHLGFSSVEQLVAQCWDLAEVNANYRRFIDRWAPQLSHCGRCRHAGSEVARGRQARPCTSPEGCFERRFELVHAYRAFPASDPFLPADLLPKGWLGDRAAELFERYHAVLSAPAERLIQAVCAAGDGQADPRSAAAAAGAQR
;
A
#
# COMPACT_ATOMS: atom_id res chain seq x y z
N ILE A 1 -1.93 -5.06 -4.69
CA ILE A 1 -1.70 -4.15 -3.55
C ILE A 1 -3.07 -3.93 -2.94
N TYR A 2 -3.24 -4.30 -1.66
CA TYR A 2 -4.51 -4.12 -0.94
C TYR A 2 -4.67 -2.63 -0.61
N HIS A 3 -5.65 -2.01 -1.24
CA HIS A 3 -6.17 -0.72 -0.82
C HIS A 3 -7.56 -0.98 -0.24
N PRO A 4 -7.79 -0.75 1.05
CA PRO A 4 -9.16 -0.72 1.53
C PRO A 4 -9.90 0.37 0.73
N PRO A 5 -11.15 0.12 0.31
CA PRO A 5 -11.92 1.14 -0.38
C PRO A 5 -11.99 2.37 0.54
N ARG A 6 -11.57 3.54 0.05
CA ARG A 6 -11.81 4.77 0.80
C ARG A 6 -13.32 4.94 0.95
N LEU A 7 -13.74 5.23 2.17
CA LEU A 7 -15.11 5.68 2.39
C LEU A 7 -15.32 6.94 1.57
N THR A 8 -16.33 6.95 0.71
CA THR A 8 -16.64 8.09 -0.17
C THR A 8 -17.17 9.30 0.62
N ALA A 9 -17.73 9.07 1.81
CA ALA A 9 -18.18 10.10 2.73
C ALA A 9 -18.04 9.60 4.17
N TRP A 10 -17.74 10.52 5.08
CA TRP A 10 -17.76 10.24 6.51
C TRP A 10 -19.15 10.49 7.08
N ASP A 11 -19.65 9.56 7.88
CA ASP A 11 -20.98 9.64 8.51
C ASP A 11 -20.99 10.45 9.83
N GLY A 12 -19.87 11.10 10.18
CA GLY A 12 -19.71 11.87 11.42
C GLY A 12 -19.36 11.03 12.64
N ALA A 13 -19.33 9.70 12.53
CA ALA A 13 -19.08 8.82 13.65
C ALA A 13 -17.65 8.27 13.68
N TRP A 14 -17.17 8.05 14.88
CA TRP A 14 -15.90 7.41 15.18
C TRP A 14 -16.09 6.01 15.75
N HIS A 15 -15.23 5.09 15.39
CA HIS A 15 -15.09 3.83 16.12
C HIS A 15 -13.92 3.97 17.10
N LEU A 16 -14.21 3.77 18.37
CA LEU A 16 -13.24 3.84 19.46
C LEU A 16 -12.88 2.43 19.87
N VAL A 17 -11.59 2.13 19.92
CA VAL A 17 -11.08 0.88 20.47
C VAL A 17 -10.38 1.20 21.78
N ALA A 18 -11.02 0.84 22.89
CA ALA A 18 -10.48 1.00 24.24
C ALA A 18 -9.91 -0.35 24.72
N TYR A 19 -8.72 -0.32 25.33
CA TYR A 19 -8.17 -1.53 25.93
C TYR A 19 -7.45 -1.26 27.25
N SER A 20 -7.49 -2.25 28.13
CA SER A 20 -6.77 -2.27 29.39
C SER A 20 -6.04 -3.60 29.55
N ILE A 21 -4.80 -3.68 29.05
CA ILE A 21 -3.95 -4.87 29.13
C ILE A 21 -2.85 -4.59 30.15
N PRO A 22 -2.73 -5.41 31.23
CA PRO A 22 -1.73 -5.23 32.28
C PRO A 22 -0.29 -5.24 31.74
N GLU A 23 0.61 -4.55 32.45
CA GLU A 23 2.04 -4.48 32.08
C GLU A 23 2.71 -5.86 32.04
N THR A 24 2.27 -6.80 32.88
CA THR A 24 2.72 -8.20 32.86
C THR A 24 2.47 -8.92 31.54
N ARG A 25 1.60 -8.35 30.68
CA ARG A 25 1.25 -8.87 29.35
C ARG A 25 1.63 -7.88 28.23
N ARG A 26 2.72 -7.14 28.42
CA ARG A 26 3.17 -6.07 27.50
C ARG A 26 3.25 -6.54 26.04
N GLY A 27 3.78 -7.71 25.77
CA GLY A 27 3.90 -8.23 24.39
C GLY A 27 2.55 -8.36 23.67
N LEU A 28 1.46 -8.70 24.40
CA LEU A 28 0.12 -8.76 23.82
C LEU A 28 -0.43 -7.35 23.54
N ARG A 29 -0.14 -6.40 24.42
CA ARG A 29 -0.49 -4.99 24.23
C ARG A 29 0.20 -4.42 22.99
N ASP A 30 1.51 -4.67 22.84
CA ASP A 30 2.28 -4.18 21.69
C ASP A 30 1.80 -4.83 20.38
N SER A 31 1.43 -6.11 20.41
CA SER A 31 0.81 -6.80 19.26
C SER A 31 -0.54 -6.19 18.88
N LEU A 32 -1.38 -5.85 19.88
CA LEU A 32 -2.67 -5.19 19.63
C LEU A 32 -2.47 -3.80 19.03
N ARG A 33 -1.55 -3.01 19.58
CA ARG A 33 -1.21 -1.68 19.06
C ARG A 33 -0.73 -1.73 17.60
N ALA A 34 0.15 -2.66 17.28
CA ALA A 34 0.63 -2.86 15.92
C ALA A 34 -0.51 -3.23 14.96
N LYS A 35 -1.47 -4.06 15.40
CA LYS A 35 -2.65 -4.41 14.61
C LYS A 35 -3.58 -3.21 14.40
N LEU A 36 -3.83 -2.39 15.45
CA LEU A 36 -4.65 -1.20 15.34
C LEU A 36 -4.04 -0.16 14.40
N ALA A 37 -2.73 0.08 14.50
CA ALA A 37 -2.01 0.93 13.56
C ALA A 37 -2.12 0.42 12.12
N TRP A 38 -1.97 -0.90 11.91
CA TRP A 38 -2.12 -1.53 10.60
C TRP A 38 -3.55 -1.40 10.03
N LEU A 39 -4.58 -1.35 10.89
CA LEU A 39 -5.97 -1.09 10.50
C LEU A 39 -6.25 0.40 10.21
N GLY A 40 -5.24 1.27 10.28
CA GLY A 40 -5.40 2.71 10.07
C GLY A 40 -5.96 3.46 11.28
N CYS A 41 -6.05 2.81 12.44
CA CYS A 41 -6.50 3.51 13.66
C CYS A 41 -5.42 4.49 14.14
N GLY A 42 -5.85 5.66 14.60
CA GLY A 42 -5.01 6.64 15.28
C GLY A 42 -5.05 6.50 16.79
N ALA A 43 -3.91 6.69 17.44
CA ALA A 43 -3.82 6.63 18.90
C ALA A 43 -4.24 7.96 19.52
N LEU A 44 -5.32 7.96 20.29
CA LEU A 44 -5.74 9.14 21.04
C LEU A 44 -4.97 9.25 22.38
N ASN A 45 -4.76 8.10 23.03
CA ASN A 45 -3.90 7.97 24.22
C ASN A 45 -3.42 6.50 24.37
N ASN A 46 -2.75 6.20 25.52
CA ASN A 46 -2.13 4.88 25.73
C ASN A 46 -3.07 3.67 25.76
N GLY A 47 -4.38 3.86 25.83
CA GLY A 47 -5.36 2.77 25.86
C GLY A 47 -6.58 3.01 24.99
N LEU A 48 -6.58 4.10 24.21
CA LEU A 48 -7.71 4.47 23.38
C LEU A 48 -7.25 4.84 21.98
N TRP A 49 -7.84 4.20 20.98
CA TRP A 49 -7.61 4.40 19.56
C TRP A 49 -8.90 4.78 18.86
N ILE A 50 -8.80 5.55 17.79
CA ILE A 50 -9.96 5.98 17.01
C ILE A 50 -9.75 5.69 15.52
N THR A 51 -10.86 5.49 14.81
CA THR A 51 -10.88 5.37 13.34
C THR A 51 -12.27 5.71 12.82
N PRO A 52 -12.41 6.28 11.61
CA PRO A 52 -13.72 6.42 10.96
C PRO A 52 -14.24 5.10 10.37
N HIS A 53 -13.40 4.07 10.29
CA HIS A 53 -13.73 2.79 9.69
C HIS A 53 -14.35 1.83 10.72
N ASP A 54 -15.29 1.00 10.28
CA ASP A 54 -15.80 -0.08 11.13
C ASP A 54 -14.79 -1.23 11.21
N VAL A 55 -14.07 -1.29 12.30
CA VAL A 55 -13.03 -2.29 12.56
C VAL A 55 -13.44 -3.36 13.57
N ARG A 56 -14.76 -3.46 13.88
CA ARG A 56 -15.28 -4.37 14.92
C ARG A 56 -14.92 -5.82 14.67
N VAL A 57 -15.03 -6.28 13.44
CA VAL A 57 -14.78 -7.68 13.09
C VAL A 57 -13.30 -8.00 13.24
N GLU A 58 -12.43 -7.19 12.66
CA GLU A 58 -10.98 -7.37 12.68
C GLU A 58 -10.42 -7.31 14.10
N VAL A 59 -10.90 -6.35 14.90
CA VAL A 59 -10.49 -6.20 16.30
C VAL A 59 -10.98 -7.40 17.13
N ALA A 60 -12.22 -7.84 16.97
CA ALA A 60 -12.78 -8.98 17.70
C ALA A 60 -12.03 -10.29 17.37
N GLU A 61 -11.72 -10.54 16.10
CA GLU A 61 -10.95 -11.71 15.67
C GLU A 61 -9.53 -11.69 16.26
N PHE A 62 -8.87 -10.51 16.21
CA PHE A 62 -7.54 -10.38 16.74
C PHE A 62 -7.49 -10.52 18.26
N ALA A 63 -8.44 -9.90 18.99
CA ALA A 63 -8.58 -10.01 20.44
C ALA A 63 -8.82 -11.46 20.89
N ARG A 64 -9.66 -12.23 20.15
CA ARG A 64 -9.87 -13.66 20.38
C ARG A 64 -8.58 -14.47 20.21
N ARG A 65 -7.83 -14.21 19.13
CA ARG A 65 -6.53 -14.86 18.86
C ARG A 65 -5.51 -14.60 19.97
N LEU A 66 -5.46 -13.39 20.50
CA LEU A 66 -4.59 -13.02 21.61
C LEU A 66 -5.12 -13.42 23.00
N LYS A 67 -6.37 -13.95 23.10
CA LYS A 67 -7.06 -14.26 24.36
C LYS A 67 -7.17 -13.03 25.29
N VAL A 68 -7.48 -11.87 24.72
CA VAL A 68 -7.64 -10.58 25.45
C VAL A 68 -9.01 -9.94 25.29
N THR A 69 -10.01 -10.68 24.87
CA THR A 69 -11.37 -10.18 24.60
C THR A 69 -12.00 -9.43 25.79
N ARG A 70 -11.69 -9.84 27.04
CA ARG A 70 -12.18 -9.16 28.24
C ARG A 70 -11.46 -7.83 28.54
N ASN A 71 -10.43 -7.52 27.78
CA ASN A 71 -9.60 -6.35 27.96
C ASN A 71 -9.77 -5.32 26.84
N VAL A 72 -10.62 -5.56 25.86
CA VAL A 72 -10.82 -4.73 24.66
C VAL A 72 -12.29 -4.48 24.45
N GLU A 73 -12.65 -3.21 24.30
CA GLU A 73 -14.01 -2.76 23.98
C GLU A 73 -13.99 -1.92 22.71
N VAL A 74 -15.05 -2.01 21.93
CA VAL A 74 -15.23 -1.20 20.72
C VAL A 74 -16.53 -0.43 20.82
N PHE A 75 -16.47 0.87 20.60
CA PHE A 75 -17.62 1.78 20.65
C PHE A 75 -17.78 2.49 19.31
N ARG A 76 -19.01 2.86 19.00
CA ARG A 76 -19.32 3.88 17.99
C ARG A 76 -19.72 5.15 18.72
N ALA A 77 -19.10 6.28 18.41
CA ALA A 77 -19.24 7.52 19.16
C ALA A 77 -19.20 8.76 18.23
N GLU A 78 -19.79 9.83 18.70
CA GLU A 78 -19.70 11.15 18.11
C GLU A 78 -18.67 12.00 18.87
N HIS A 79 -17.96 12.87 18.15
CA HIS A 79 -17.06 13.81 18.78
C HIS A 79 -17.84 15.06 19.23
N LEU A 80 -18.03 15.20 20.53
CA LEU A 80 -18.74 16.32 21.16
C LEU A 80 -17.79 17.26 21.94
N GLY A 81 -16.47 17.08 21.74
CA GLY A 81 -15.48 17.71 22.57
C GLY A 81 -15.14 19.15 22.19
N PHE A 82 -14.13 19.70 22.86
CA PHE A 82 -13.72 21.10 22.81
C PHE A 82 -12.77 21.43 21.64
N SER A 83 -12.18 20.42 21.02
CA SER A 83 -11.32 20.57 19.84
C SER A 83 -12.13 20.44 18.56
N SER A 84 -11.62 20.97 17.45
CA SER A 84 -12.20 20.69 16.13
C SER A 84 -11.86 19.27 15.69
N VAL A 85 -12.60 18.77 14.68
CA VAL A 85 -12.33 17.45 14.08
C VAL A 85 -10.93 17.41 13.44
N GLU A 86 -10.50 18.51 12.82
CA GLU A 86 -9.16 18.62 12.22
C GLU A 86 -8.05 18.55 13.30
N GLN A 87 -8.27 19.15 14.47
CA GLN A 87 -7.34 19.05 15.60
C GLN A 87 -7.26 17.64 16.14
N LEU A 88 -8.40 16.95 16.27
CA LEU A 88 -8.46 15.55 16.68
C LEU A 88 -7.71 14.65 15.70
N VAL A 89 -7.92 14.84 14.39
CA VAL A 89 -7.21 14.11 13.34
C VAL A 89 -5.70 14.35 13.42
N ALA A 90 -5.28 15.62 13.54
CA ALA A 90 -3.86 15.97 13.63
C ALA A 90 -3.18 15.42 14.90
N GLN A 91 -3.93 15.22 15.99
CA GLN A 91 -3.43 14.57 17.20
C GLN A 91 -3.19 13.07 17.01
N CYS A 92 -4.03 12.40 16.22
CA CYS A 92 -4.05 10.94 16.08
C CYS A 92 -3.19 10.42 14.92
N TRP A 93 -2.96 11.24 13.88
CA TRP A 93 -2.21 10.84 12.68
C TRP A 93 -1.29 11.97 12.21
N ASP A 94 -0.07 11.60 11.85
CA ASP A 94 0.86 12.52 11.18
C ASP A 94 0.59 12.53 9.66
N LEU A 95 -0.54 13.13 9.27
CA LEU A 95 -0.91 13.27 7.86
C LEU A 95 0.04 14.17 7.08
N ALA A 96 0.76 15.07 7.76
CA ALA A 96 1.74 15.93 7.10
C ALA A 96 2.92 15.12 6.57
N GLU A 97 3.46 14.19 7.37
CA GLU A 97 4.54 13.29 6.94
C GLU A 97 4.07 12.32 5.84
N VAL A 98 2.86 11.76 5.97
CA VAL A 98 2.29 10.91 4.91
C VAL A 98 2.16 11.69 3.60
N ASN A 99 1.66 12.93 3.65
CA ASN A 99 1.52 13.78 2.45
C ASN A 99 2.89 14.19 1.86
N ALA A 100 3.89 14.42 2.72
CA ALA A 100 5.26 14.66 2.27
C ALA A 100 5.87 13.44 1.56
N ASN A 101 5.58 12.22 2.03
CA ASN A 101 5.97 10.97 1.37
C ASN A 101 5.33 10.85 -0.01
N TYR A 102 4.04 11.15 -0.15
CA TYR A 102 3.35 11.20 -1.44
C TYR A 102 3.98 12.24 -2.38
N ARG A 103 4.34 13.42 -1.87
CA ARG A 103 5.05 14.44 -2.66
C ARG A 103 6.38 13.91 -3.18
N ARG A 104 7.21 13.31 -2.31
CA ARG A 104 8.50 12.70 -2.71
C ARG A 104 8.33 11.62 -3.79
N PHE A 105 7.28 10.82 -3.66
CA PHE A 105 6.94 9.82 -4.67
C PHE A 105 6.58 10.46 -6.01
N ILE A 106 5.69 11.45 -6.00
CA ILE A 106 5.25 12.15 -7.22
C ILE A 106 6.44 12.85 -7.89
N ASP A 107 7.25 13.58 -7.13
CA ASP A 107 8.41 14.32 -7.65
C ASP A 107 9.45 13.39 -8.29
N ARG A 108 9.63 12.20 -7.74
CA ARG A 108 10.52 11.18 -8.30
C ARG A 108 9.97 10.54 -9.58
N TRP A 109 8.68 10.20 -9.61
CA TRP A 109 8.14 9.31 -10.64
C TRP A 109 7.40 10.02 -11.78
N ALA A 110 6.81 11.21 -11.56
CA ALA A 110 6.08 11.92 -12.61
C ALA A 110 6.97 12.33 -13.81
N PRO A 111 8.21 12.80 -13.62
CA PRO A 111 9.10 13.08 -14.76
C PRO A 111 9.43 11.81 -15.56
N GLN A 112 9.57 10.67 -14.88
CA GLN A 112 9.88 9.39 -15.52
C GLN A 112 8.72 8.87 -16.35
N LEU A 113 7.48 8.97 -15.85
CA LEU A 113 6.28 8.64 -16.62
C LEU A 113 6.18 9.49 -17.89
N SER A 114 6.39 10.81 -17.77
CA SER A 114 6.37 11.72 -18.92
C SER A 114 7.42 11.36 -19.97
N HIS A 115 8.55 10.82 -19.55
CA HIS A 115 9.60 10.34 -20.41
C HIS A 115 9.23 9.01 -21.10
N CYS A 116 8.75 8.04 -20.33
CA CYS A 116 8.35 6.73 -20.83
C CYS A 116 7.13 6.77 -21.76
N GLY A 117 6.16 7.65 -21.50
CA GLY A 117 4.98 7.83 -22.35
C GLY A 117 5.30 8.28 -23.79
N ARG A 118 6.53 8.73 -24.05
CA ARG A 118 7.05 9.09 -25.38
C ARG A 118 7.92 8.00 -26.00
N CYS A 119 8.03 6.86 -25.38
CA CYS A 119 8.95 5.80 -25.78
C CYS A 119 8.30 4.84 -26.77
N ARG A 120 9.03 4.43 -27.83
CA ARG A 120 8.57 3.47 -28.85
C ARG A 120 8.16 2.11 -28.29
N HIS A 121 8.64 1.73 -27.11
CA HIS A 121 8.35 0.45 -26.47
C HIS A 121 7.05 0.45 -25.68
N ALA A 122 6.51 1.62 -25.35
CA ALA A 122 5.25 1.76 -24.64
C ALA A 122 4.00 1.69 -25.52
N GLY A 123 4.15 1.38 -26.81
CA GLY A 123 3.00 1.22 -27.72
C GLY A 123 2.28 2.52 -28.11
N SER A 124 2.83 3.69 -27.83
CA SER A 124 2.25 4.97 -28.22
C SER A 124 2.92 5.51 -29.50
N GLU A 125 2.13 5.66 -30.56
CA GLU A 125 2.54 6.28 -31.85
C GLU A 125 2.91 7.78 -31.78
N VAL A 126 3.10 8.36 -30.60
CA VAL A 126 3.30 9.80 -30.45
C VAL A 126 4.70 10.09 -29.92
N ALA A 127 5.70 10.03 -30.80
CA ALA A 127 6.96 10.75 -30.56
C ALA A 127 7.74 11.01 -31.84
N ARG A 128 7.29 11.97 -32.65
CA ARG A 128 8.17 12.68 -33.58
C ARG A 128 8.56 14.00 -32.94
N GLY A 129 9.75 14.07 -32.39
CA GLY A 129 10.33 15.36 -31.98
C GLY A 129 11.34 15.27 -30.82
N ARG A 130 12.62 15.32 -31.17
CA ARG A 130 13.80 15.77 -30.41
C ARG A 130 14.11 15.13 -29.03
N GLN A 131 15.22 14.41 -29.00
CA GLN A 131 16.14 14.16 -27.88
C GLN A 131 15.50 13.65 -26.56
N ALA A 132 14.72 12.59 -26.64
CA ALA A 132 14.54 11.74 -25.47
C ALA A 132 15.66 10.68 -25.48
N ARG A 133 16.40 10.53 -24.39
CA ARG A 133 17.25 9.36 -24.18
C ARG A 133 16.41 8.12 -24.44
N PRO A 134 16.94 7.11 -25.17
CA PRO A 134 16.14 5.95 -25.51
C PRO A 134 15.55 5.36 -24.23
N CYS A 135 14.27 5.02 -24.30
CA CYS A 135 13.65 4.24 -23.25
C CYS A 135 14.48 2.98 -23.05
N THR A 136 14.72 2.68 -21.84
CA THR A 136 15.35 1.48 -21.37
C THR A 136 14.84 0.26 -22.12
N SER A 137 15.71 -0.71 -22.33
CA SER A 137 15.39 -2.05 -22.84
C SER A 137 14.22 -2.69 -22.04
N PRO A 138 13.61 -3.78 -22.48
CA PRO A 138 12.63 -4.52 -21.70
C PRO A 138 13.08 -4.82 -20.27
N GLU A 139 14.39 -5.07 -20.07
CA GLU A 139 15.02 -5.25 -18.75
C GLU A 139 14.88 -4.00 -17.89
N GLY A 140 15.19 -2.83 -18.43
CA GLY A 140 15.03 -1.57 -17.72
C GLY A 140 13.58 -1.20 -17.42
N CYS A 141 12.61 -1.63 -18.25
CA CYS A 141 11.19 -1.51 -17.92
C CYS A 141 10.80 -2.42 -16.76
N PHE A 142 11.33 -3.63 -16.71
CA PHE A 142 11.12 -4.57 -15.61
C PHE A 142 11.69 -4.03 -14.29
N GLU A 143 12.94 -3.57 -14.29
CA GLU A 143 13.60 -2.97 -13.12
C GLU A 143 12.80 -1.77 -12.58
N ARG A 144 12.39 -0.86 -13.47
CA ARG A 144 11.59 0.30 -13.07
C ARG A 144 10.22 -0.06 -12.54
N ARG A 145 9.56 -1.07 -13.12
CA ARG A 145 8.29 -1.57 -12.59
C ARG A 145 8.48 -2.12 -11.18
N PHE A 146 9.55 -2.87 -10.96
CA PHE A 146 9.88 -3.40 -9.64
C PHE A 146 10.13 -2.29 -8.63
N GLU A 147 10.96 -1.29 -8.98
CA GLU A 147 11.25 -0.13 -8.11
C GLU A 147 9.99 0.69 -7.81
N LEU A 148 9.13 0.94 -8.82
CA LEU A 148 7.87 1.65 -8.68
C LEU A 148 6.94 0.95 -7.69
N VAL A 149 6.73 -0.36 -7.87
CA VAL A 149 5.91 -1.18 -6.96
C VAL A 149 6.52 -1.19 -5.57
N HIS A 150 7.85 -1.34 -5.45
CA HIS A 150 8.53 -1.33 -4.17
C HIS A 150 8.36 -0.01 -3.44
N ALA A 151 8.48 1.13 -4.13
CA ALA A 151 8.28 2.45 -3.55
C ALA A 151 6.82 2.68 -3.12
N TYR A 152 5.86 2.25 -3.94
CA TYR A 152 4.43 2.49 -3.67
C TYR A 152 3.87 1.61 -2.54
N ARG A 153 4.37 0.38 -2.40
CA ARG A 153 3.88 -0.57 -1.38
C ARG A 153 4.08 -0.12 0.07
N ALA A 154 4.87 0.93 0.31
CA ALA A 154 5.06 1.49 1.63
C ALA A 154 3.84 2.28 2.12
N PHE A 155 3.06 2.88 1.20
CA PHE A 155 1.92 3.73 1.55
C PHE A 155 0.80 3.01 2.29
N PRO A 156 0.35 1.79 1.90
CA PRO A 156 -0.68 1.07 2.65
C PRO A 156 -0.37 0.82 4.11
N ALA A 157 0.90 0.89 4.51
CA ALA A 157 1.31 0.73 5.90
C ALA A 157 1.33 2.05 6.68
N SER A 158 1.34 3.20 5.99
CA SER A 158 1.46 4.54 6.60
C SER A 158 0.22 5.41 6.39
N ASP A 159 -0.53 5.21 5.30
CA ASP A 159 -1.78 5.94 5.05
C ASP A 159 -2.92 5.30 5.86
N PRO A 160 -3.60 6.06 6.73
CA PRO A 160 -4.77 5.57 7.47
C PRO A 160 -6.02 5.43 6.62
N PHE A 161 -5.99 5.81 5.34
CA PHE A 161 -7.11 5.79 4.38
C PHE A 161 -8.35 6.55 4.85
N LEU A 162 -8.15 7.67 5.52
CA LEU A 162 -9.24 8.50 6.02
C LEU A 162 -10.16 8.95 4.88
N PRO A 163 -11.48 9.09 5.14
CA PRO A 163 -12.42 9.74 4.22
C PRO A 163 -11.95 11.13 3.80
N ALA A 164 -12.35 11.58 2.62
CA ALA A 164 -11.93 12.87 2.07
C ALA A 164 -12.24 14.05 3.00
N ASP A 165 -13.37 13.97 3.74
CA ASP A 165 -13.81 14.97 4.71
C ASP A 165 -12.83 15.18 5.89
N LEU A 166 -11.99 14.18 6.16
CA LEU A 166 -11.01 14.19 7.26
C LEU A 166 -9.58 14.46 6.79
N LEU A 167 -9.36 14.58 5.47
CA LEU A 167 -8.03 14.82 4.91
C LEU A 167 -7.69 16.31 4.87
N PRO A 168 -6.43 16.69 5.04
CA PRO A 168 -6.00 18.07 4.92
C PRO A 168 -6.14 18.57 3.48
N LYS A 169 -6.34 19.88 3.32
CA LYS A 169 -6.30 20.54 2.01
C LYS A 169 -4.97 20.24 1.30
N GLY A 170 -5.05 19.90 0.02
CA GLY A 170 -3.86 19.58 -0.77
C GLY A 170 -3.29 18.17 -0.53
N TRP A 171 -4.13 17.24 -0.10
CA TRP A 171 -3.78 15.82 -0.01
C TRP A 171 -3.36 15.27 -1.36
N LEU A 172 -2.28 14.52 -1.39
CA LEU A 172 -1.64 14.02 -2.61
C LEU A 172 -1.84 12.52 -2.84
N GLY A 173 -2.51 11.82 -1.94
CA GLY A 173 -2.67 10.37 -2.03
C GLY A 173 -3.31 9.90 -3.33
N ASP A 174 -4.41 10.56 -3.75
CA ASP A 174 -5.11 10.19 -4.99
C ASP A 174 -4.26 10.45 -6.23
N ARG A 175 -3.54 11.58 -6.23
CA ARG A 175 -2.60 11.90 -7.32
C ARG A 175 -1.44 10.91 -7.40
N ALA A 176 -0.94 10.45 -6.25
CA ALA A 176 0.09 9.43 -6.20
C ALA A 176 -0.42 8.07 -6.68
N ALA A 177 -1.66 7.71 -6.33
CA ALA A 177 -2.32 6.49 -6.80
C ALA A 177 -2.50 6.51 -8.32
N GLU A 178 -3.05 7.60 -8.88
CA GLU A 178 -3.22 7.77 -10.32
C GLU A 178 -1.88 7.69 -11.06
N LEU A 179 -0.84 8.35 -10.54
CA LEU A 179 0.51 8.29 -11.11
C LEU A 179 1.05 6.86 -11.11
N PHE A 180 0.89 6.14 -9.99
CA PHE A 180 1.30 4.75 -9.87
C PHE A 180 0.60 3.87 -10.90
N GLU A 181 -0.73 3.93 -10.99
CA GLU A 181 -1.52 3.13 -11.92
C GLU A 181 -1.13 3.37 -13.39
N ARG A 182 -1.03 4.64 -13.78
CA ARG A 182 -0.63 5.03 -15.13
C ARG A 182 0.78 4.56 -15.47
N TYR A 183 1.73 4.75 -14.56
CA TYR A 183 3.12 4.37 -14.82
C TYR A 183 3.28 2.84 -14.80
N HIS A 184 2.63 2.16 -13.88
CA HIS A 184 2.61 0.70 -13.83
C HIS A 184 2.04 0.10 -15.13
N ALA A 185 0.94 0.65 -15.65
CA ALA A 185 0.35 0.22 -16.92
C ALA A 185 1.34 0.36 -18.10
N VAL A 186 2.04 1.50 -18.19
CA VAL A 186 3.05 1.75 -19.24
C VAL A 186 4.20 0.73 -19.19
N LEU A 187 4.63 0.34 -17.99
CA LEU A 187 5.75 -0.59 -17.79
C LEU A 187 5.37 -2.06 -17.88
N SER A 188 4.08 -2.41 -17.78
CA SER A 188 3.62 -3.80 -17.68
C SER A 188 3.90 -4.60 -18.94
N ALA A 189 3.46 -4.14 -20.10
CA ALA A 189 3.62 -4.91 -21.35
C ALA A 189 5.09 -5.18 -21.75
N PRO A 190 6.03 -4.21 -21.65
CA PRO A 190 7.45 -4.49 -21.87
C PRO A 190 8.04 -5.48 -20.85
N ALA A 191 7.70 -5.35 -19.58
CA ALA A 191 8.19 -6.22 -18.52
C ALA A 191 7.68 -7.66 -18.66
N GLU A 192 6.42 -7.85 -19.06
CA GLU A 192 5.82 -9.16 -19.31
C GLU A 192 6.48 -9.87 -20.50
N ARG A 193 6.80 -9.15 -21.58
CA ARG A 193 7.56 -9.73 -22.71
C ARG A 193 8.93 -10.27 -22.28
N LEU A 194 9.61 -9.54 -21.40
CA LEU A 194 10.89 -10.02 -20.85
C LEU A 194 10.70 -11.30 -20.04
N ILE A 195 9.73 -11.32 -19.13
CA ILE A 195 9.44 -12.51 -18.31
C ILE A 195 9.15 -13.72 -19.20
N GLN A 196 8.30 -13.56 -20.22
CA GLN A 196 7.96 -14.63 -21.16
C GLN A 196 9.20 -15.12 -21.94
N ALA A 197 10.07 -14.22 -22.38
CA ALA A 197 11.31 -14.57 -23.08
C ALA A 197 12.27 -15.35 -22.18
N VAL A 198 12.42 -14.95 -20.91
CA VAL A 198 13.26 -15.65 -19.93
C VAL A 198 12.71 -17.02 -19.58
N CYS A 199 11.39 -17.15 -19.38
CA CYS A 199 10.75 -18.44 -19.09
C CYS A 199 10.89 -19.40 -20.28
N ALA A 200 10.65 -18.94 -21.51
CA ALA A 200 10.81 -19.77 -22.71
C ALA A 200 12.26 -20.22 -22.92
N ALA A 201 13.25 -19.39 -22.58
CA ALA A 201 14.66 -19.77 -22.64
C ALA A 201 15.03 -20.79 -21.54
N GLY A 202 14.39 -20.71 -20.37
CA GLY A 202 14.58 -21.66 -19.26
C GLY A 202 13.99 -23.04 -19.55
N ASP A 203 12.83 -23.10 -20.17
CA ASP A 203 12.18 -24.37 -20.55
C ASP A 203 12.95 -25.13 -21.67
N GLY A 204 13.70 -24.41 -22.52
CA GLY A 204 14.57 -24.99 -23.52
C GLY A 204 15.88 -25.59 -22.97
N GLN A 205 16.19 -25.37 -21.71
CA GLN A 205 17.40 -25.80 -20.99
C GLN A 205 17.10 -26.93 -19.97
N ALA A 206 15.99 -27.66 -20.15
CA ALA A 206 15.73 -28.89 -19.40
C ALA A 206 16.86 -29.89 -19.66
N ASP A 207 17.58 -30.19 -18.57
CA ASP A 207 18.81 -30.98 -18.51
C ASP A 207 18.65 -32.32 -19.26
N PRO A 208 19.45 -32.61 -20.31
CA PRO A 208 19.41 -33.92 -21.03
C PRO A 208 19.73 -35.10 -20.11
N ARG A 209 20.17 -34.88 -18.85
CA ARG A 209 20.45 -35.93 -17.87
C ARG A 209 19.19 -36.53 -17.23
N SER A 210 18.03 -35.84 -17.29
CA SER A 210 16.76 -36.37 -16.80
C SER A 210 16.14 -37.41 -17.77
N ALA A 211 16.43 -37.30 -19.05
CA ALA A 211 15.91 -38.24 -20.05
C ALA A 211 16.65 -39.61 -20.04
N ALA A 212 17.90 -39.63 -19.58
CA ALA A 212 18.67 -40.86 -19.51
C ALA A 212 18.31 -41.77 -18.33
N ALA A 213 17.75 -41.19 -17.23
CA ALA A 213 17.35 -41.96 -16.06
C ALA A 213 16.04 -42.75 -16.26
N ALA A 214 15.17 -42.31 -17.18
CA ALA A 214 13.92 -43.01 -17.48
C ALA A 214 14.08 -44.18 -18.48
N ALA A 215 15.15 -44.21 -19.26
CA ALA A 215 15.41 -45.28 -20.22
C ALA A 215 16.18 -46.48 -19.65
N GLY A 216 16.71 -46.37 -18.41
CA GLY A 216 17.48 -47.42 -17.75
C GLY A 216 16.69 -48.38 -16.85
N ALA A 217 15.38 -48.18 -16.65
CA ALA A 217 14.54 -48.98 -15.75
C ALA A 217 13.65 -50.02 -16.44
N GLN A 218 13.90 -50.31 -17.72
CA GLN A 218 13.21 -51.38 -18.48
C GLN A 218 14.22 -52.32 -19.11
N ARG A 219 15.02 -53.00 -18.28
CA ARG A 219 15.66 -54.26 -18.69
C ARG A 219 15.73 -55.20 -17.47
#